data_d29f48a167943d8dcc6e91287b2ae45a
#
_entry.id   d29f48a167943d8dcc6e91287b2ae45a
#
_cell.length_a   1.000
_cell.length_b   1.000
_cell.length_c   1.000
_cell.angle_alpha   90.00
_cell.angle_beta   90.00
_cell.angle_gamma   90.00
#
_symmetry.space_group_name_H-M   'P 1'
#
loop_
_entity.id
_entity.type
_entity.pdbx_description
1 polymer ?
#
loop_
_entity_poly.entity_id
_entity_poly.type
_entity_poly.pdbx_seq_one_letter_code
_entity_poly.pdbx_strand_id
1 'polypeptide(L)'
;MATIKDIAAKAGVSIATVSRVLNHDETLNVQEETRKRIFEAAEQFEYTVKVQKKRKKKLKIGVLYSYSPTEELEDPYYLCIRLAIENELEEKGYKKMPVTFADTAESLAGVDGIICSGTFSKTMVEKIGSWDKPTVFIDSNPDISRFDAIKIDYNQAVKSIMDCFIAHGHTKIGFVGCLETDPDGRELKDERMIAVKEYLTEKGLYRPEYIKTGHFHAKYGYKLLKELYEEDHLPTALFVANDSMAVGCYKAAYELGIKIPEDISIIGFNDIPTAKYMIPPLTTVRLYMEFMGEYSVHMLEERILGERELCVKVTVPTKLYLRDSVKDIR
;
A
#
# COMPACT_ATOMS: atom_id res chain seq x y z
N MET A 1 -39.32 0.59 -27.45
CA MET A 1 -37.86 0.46 -27.54
C MET A 1 -37.52 -0.43 -28.70
N ALA A 2 -36.69 0.06 -29.62
CA ALA A 2 -36.24 -0.76 -30.74
C ALA A 2 -35.39 -1.91 -30.27
N THR A 3 -35.46 -3.01 -30.98
CA THR A 3 -34.74 -4.25 -30.65
C THR A 3 -33.69 -4.57 -31.71
N ILE A 4 -32.75 -5.43 -31.39
CA ILE A 4 -31.73 -5.89 -32.36
C ILE A 4 -32.39 -6.54 -33.60
N LYS A 5 -33.63 -7.07 -33.47
CA LYS A 5 -34.42 -7.61 -34.58
C LYS A 5 -34.85 -6.51 -35.55
N ASP A 6 -35.22 -5.37 -35.02
CA ASP A 6 -35.67 -4.21 -35.85
C ASP A 6 -34.52 -3.66 -36.67
N ILE A 7 -33.32 -3.59 -36.07
CA ILE A 7 -32.08 -3.20 -36.76
C ILE A 7 -31.73 -4.24 -37.83
N ALA A 8 -31.83 -5.52 -37.54
CA ALA A 8 -31.55 -6.60 -38.49
C ALA A 8 -32.48 -6.56 -39.72
N ALA A 9 -33.77 -6.36 -39.47
CA ALA A 9 -34.76 -6.17 -40.52
C ALA A 9 -34.47 -4.93 -41.41
N LYS A 10 -34.13 -3.80 -40.78
CA LYS A 10 -33.82 -2.54 -41.48
C LYS A 10 -32.52 -2.62 -42.28
N ALA A 11 -31.47 -3.23 -41.73
CA ALA A 11 -30.17 -3.38 -42.37
C ALA A 11 -30.13 -4.55 -43.40
N GLY A 12 -31.17 -5.39 -43.45
CA GLY A 12 -31.26 -6.52 -44.37
C GLY A 12 -30.23 -7.62 -44.07
N VAL A 13 -29.94 -7.86 -42.79
CA VAL A 13 -28.96 -8.87 -42.37
C VAL A 13 -29.47 -9.71 -41.19
N SER A 14 -28.73 -10.77 -40.83
CA SER A 14 -29.12 -11.61 -39.70
C SER A 14 -28.93 -10.92 -38.36
N ILE A 15 -29.72 -11.29 -37.36
CA ILE A 15 -29.59 -10.79 -35.96
C ILE A 15 -28.17 -11.04 -35.44
N ALA A 16 -27.58 -12.21 -35.79
CA ALA A 16 -26.22 -12.57 -35.40
C ALA A 16 -25.18 -11.62 -36.00
N THR A 17 -25.36 -11.21 -37.27
CA THR A 17 -24.48 -10.23 -37.94
C THR A 17 -24.57 -8.88 -37.25
N VAL A 18 -25.78 -8.39 -36.98
CA VAL A 18 -25.97 -7.11 -36.24
C VAL A 18 -25.31 -7.15 -34.87
N SER A 19 -25.55 -8.23 -34.13
CA SER A 19 -24.97 -8.38 -32.78
C SER A 19 -23.44 -8.35 -32.80
N ARG A 20 -22.81 -9.04 -33.73
CA ARG A 20 -21.35 -9.08 -33.85
C ARG A 20 -20.78 -7.74 -34.33
N VAL A 21 -21.43 -7.06 -35.29
CA VAL A 21 -20.97 -5.74 -35.74
C VAL A 21 -21.09 -4.70 -34.64
N LEU A 22 -22.22 -4.65 -33.94
CA LEU A 22 -22.44 -3.66 -32.87
C LEU A 22 -21.55 -3.93 -31.63
N ASN A 23 -21.06 -5.17 -31.44
CA ASN A 23 -20.09 -5.52 -30.42
C ASN A 23 -18.63 -5.43 -30.89
N HIS A 24 -18.37 -4.83 -32.06
CA HIS A 24 -17.03 -4.65 -32.62
C HIS A 24 -16.23 -5.94 -32.79
N ASP A 25 -16.88 -7.04 -33.15
CA ASP A 25 -16.22 -8.34 -33.37
C ASP A 25 -15.33 -8.30 -34.64
N GLU A 26 -14.03 -8.20 -34.44
CA GLU A 26 -13.03 -8.10 -35.49
C GLU A 26 -12.89 -9.39 -36.30
N THR A 27 -13.33 -10.55 -35.78
CA THR A 27 -13.27 -11.83 -36.49
C THR A 27 -14.36 -11.97 -37.55
N LEU A 28 -15.33 -11.04 -37.59
CA LEU A 28 -16.41 -11.05 -38.54
C LEU A 28 -16.03 -10.31 -39.82
N ASN A 29 -15.88 -11.06 -40.90
CA ASN A 29 -15.64 -10.50 -42.25
C ASN A 29 -16.98 -10.03 -42.84
N VAL A 30 -17.27 -8.74 -42.75
CA VAL A 30 -18.48 -8.07 -43.29
C VAL A 30 -18.02 -6.91 -44.13
N GLN A 31 -18.63 -6.75 -45.33
CA GLN A 31 -18.37 -5.60 -46.19
C GLN A 31 -18.65 -4.29 -45.47
N GLU A 32 -17.81 -3.27 -45.71
CA GLU A 32 -17.85 -1.98 -45.04
C GLU A 32 -19.22 -1.29 -45.18
N GLU A 33 -19.82 -1.43 -46.38
CA GLU A 33 -21.17 -0.90 -46.66
C GLU A 33 -22.27 -1.58 -45.81
N THR A 34 -22.13 -2.86 -45.53
CA THR A 34 -23.06 -3.56 -44.65
C THR A 34 -22.86 -3.13 -43.18
N ARG A 35 -21.62 -2.92 -42.77
CA ARG A 35 -21.27 -2.40 -41.43
C ARG A 35 -21.89 -0.99 -41.22
N LYS A 36 -21.76 -0.10 -42.24
CA LYS A 36 -22.33 1.24 -42.26
C LYS A 36 -23.86 1.22 -42.12
N ARG A 37 -24.55 0.39 -42.90
CA ARG A 37 -26.02 0.24 -42.84
C ARG A 37 -26.50 -0.22 -41.42
N ILE A 38 -25.75 -1.08 -40.78
CA ILE A 38 -26.08 -1.56 -39.41
C ILE A 38 -25.96 -0.39 -38.42
N PHE A 39 -24.88 0.40 -38.47
CA PHE A 39 -24.73 1.56 -37.58
C PHE A 39 -25.77 2.65 -37.84
N GLU A 40 -26.05 2.98 -39.08
CA GLU A 40 -27.09 3.93 -39.45
C GLU A 40 -28.49 3.49 -38.96
N ALA A 41 -28.81 2.20 -39.08
CA ALA A 41 -30.07 1.66 -38.57
C ALA A 41 -30.11 1.70 -37.02
N ALA A 42 -28.99 1.42 -36.34
CA ALA A 42 -28.92 1.49 -34.88
C ALA A 42 -29.07 2.91 -34.36
N GLU A 43 -28.46 3.90 -35.03
CA GLU A 43 -28.57 5.33 -34.72
C GLU A 43 -30.01 5.83 -34.94
N GLN A 44 -30.61 5.47 -36.06
CA GLN A 44 -32.00 5.88 -36.39
C GLN A 44 -33.04 5.33 -35.40
N PHE A 45 -32.77 4.20 -34.79
CA PHE A 45 -33.61 3.61 -33.75
C PHE A 45 -33.21 4.01 -32.33
N GLU A 46 -32.24 4.90 -32.16
CA GLU A 46 -31.64 5.27 -30.87
C GLU A 46 -31.27 3.99 -30.05
N TYR A 47 -30.78 2.94 -30.74
CA TYR A 47 -30.49 1.68 -30.12
C TYR A 47 -29.14 1.74 -29.42
N THR A 48 -29.19 1.73 -28.11
CA THR A 48 -27.97 1.53 -27.29
C THR A 48 -27.72 0.05 -27.11
N VAL A 49 -26.55 -0.42 -27.53
CA VAL A 49 -26.11 -1.78 -27.23
C VAL A 49 -26.20 -1.99 -25.73
N LYS A 50 -27.10 -2.83 -25.26
CA LYS A 50 -27.02 -3.31 -23.89
C LYS A 50 -25.73 -4.11 -23.81
N VAL A 51 -24.66 -3.49 -23.34
CA VAL A 51 -23.46 -4.22 -22.93
C VAL A 51 -23.96 -5.29 -21.98
N GLN A 52 -24.02 -6.55 -22.47
CA GLN A 52 -24.26 -7.64 -21.58
C GLN A 52 -23.12 -7.55 -20.56
N LYS A 53 -23.44 -7.14 -19.33
CA LYS A 53 -22.51 -7.28 -18.22
C LYS A 53 -22.13 -8.76 -18.22
N LYS A 54 -20.98 -9.11 -18.83
CA LYS A 54 -20.40 -10.46 -18.70
C LYS A 54 -20.55 -10.79 -17.23
N ARG A 55 -21.23 -11.91 -16.91
CA ARG A 55 -21.36 -12.37 -15.53
C ARG A 55 -19.95 -12.30 -14.95
N LYS A 56 -19.69 -11.34 -14.05
CA LYS A 56 -18.37 -11.16 -13.47
C LYS A 56 -17.96 -12.51 -12.92
N LYS A 57 -16.86 -13.07 -13.42
CA LYS A 57 -16.31 -14.32 -12.91
C LYS A 57 -16.07 -14.09 -11.41
N LYS A 58 -16.65 -14.93 -10.55
CA LYS A 58 -16.40 -14.88 -9.12
C LYS A 58 -14.97 -15.40 -8.88
N LEU A 59 -14.01 -14.49 -8.79
CA LEU A 59 -12.62 -14.83 -8.58
C LEU A 59 -12.41 -15.40 -7.16
N LYS A 60 -11.43 -16.28 -7.03
CA LYS A 60 -10.92 -16.78 -5.76
C LYS A 60 -9.53 -16.20 -5.54
N ILE A 61 -9.42 -15.27 -4.62
CA ILE A 61 -8.20 -14.54 -4.35
C ILE A 61 -7.52 -15.08 -3.10
N GLY A 62 -6.31 -15.56 -3.27
CA GLY A 62 -5.43 -15.94 -2.19
C GLY A 62 -4.93 -14.71 -1.44
N VAL A 63 -4.89 -14.76 -0.11
CA VAL A 63 -4.28 -13.72 0.73
C VAL A 63 -3.22 -14.35 1.62
N LEU A 64 -2.00 -13.82 1.54
CA LEU A 64 -0.85 -14.26 2.30
C LEU A 64 -0.29 -13.08 3.11
N TYR A 65 -0.24 -13.26 4.42
CA TYR A 65 0.32 -12.28 5.34
C TYR A 65 1.63 -12.81 5.93
N SER A 66 2.69 -11.98 5.97
CA SER A 66 3.97 -12.35 6.58
C SER A 66 4.08 -11.96 8.06
N TYR A 67 3.02 -11.43 8.62
CA TYR A 67 2.91 -10.97 10.01
C TYR A 67 1.81 -11.73 10.76
N SER A 68 1.93 -11.73 12.10
CA SER A 68 0.99 -12.41 13.00
C SER A 68 -0.16 -11.49 13.42
N PRO A 69 -1.29 -12.05 13.91
CA PRO A 69 -2.37 -11.25 14.51
C PRO A 69 -1.91 -10.43 15.73
N THR A 70 -0.88 -10.85 16.44
CA THR A 70 -0.33 -10.10 17.58
C THR A 70 0.36 -8.83 17.09
N GLU A 71 1.14 -8.90 16.02
CA GLU A 71 1.80 -7.74 15.41
C GLU A 71 0.77 -6.73 14.88
N GLU A 72 -0.35 -7.19 14.31
CA GLU A 72 -1.45 -6.31 13.88
C GLU A 72 -2.10 -5.53 15.05
N LEU A 73 -2.16 -6.13 16.24
CA LEU A 73 -2.71 -5.46 17.42
C LEU A 73 -1.73 -4.43 17.99
N GLU A 74 -0.45 -4.65 17.85
CA GLU A 74 0.59 -3.74 18.35
C GLU A 74 0.85 -2.55 17.42
N ASP A 75 0.68 -2.76 16.08
CA ASP A 75 0.68 -1.68 15.09
C ASP A 75 -0.47 -1.88 14.07
N PRO A 76 -1.47 -1.00 14.03
CA PRO A 76 -2.64 -1.16 13.16
C PRO A 76 -2.35 -0.95 11.67
N TYR A 77 -1.12 -0.69 11.26
CA TYR A 77 -0.75 -0.47 9.86
C TYR A 77 -1.21 -1.61 8.94
N TYR A 78 -0.76 -2.83 9.23
CA TYR A 78 -1.14 -4.00 8.44
C TYR A 78 -2.59 -4.41 8.64
N LEU A 79 -3.16 -4.17 9.82
CA LEU A 79 -4.60 -4.39 10.08
C LEU A 79 -5.46 -3.54 9.13
N CYS A 80 -5.14 -2.26 8.96
CA CYS A 80 -5.88 -1.38 8.05
C CYS A 80 -5.80 -1.87 6.59
N ILE A 81 -4.60 -2.25 6.12
CA ILE A 81 -4.41 -2.81 4.78
C ILE A 81 -5.22 -4.10 4.60
N ARG A 82 -5.15 -5.01 5.57
CA ARG A 82 -5.90 -6.28 5.52
C ARG A 82 -7.41 -6.06 5.44
N LEU A 83 -7.95 -5.19 6.28
CA LEU A 83 -9.38 -4.88 6.27
C LEU A 83 -9.80 -4.25 4.93
N ALA A 84 -8.99 -3.38 4.35
CA ALA A 84 -9.27 -2.79 3.05
C ALA A 84 -9.29 -3.84 1.92
N ILE A 85 -8.33 -4.78 1.92
CA ILE A 85 -8.33 -5.92 0.98
C ILE A 85 -9.62 -6.74 1.15
N GLU A 86 -9.97 -7.10 2.38
CA GLU A 86 -11.12 -7.97 2.67
C GLU A 86 -12.44 -7.31 2.27
N ASN A 87 -12.61 -6.02 2.58
CA ASN A 87 -13.79 -5.24 2.20
C ASN A 87 -13.92 -5.15 0.67
N GLU A 88 -12.84 -4.83 -0.05
CA GLU A 88 -12.87 -4.74 -1.52
C GLU A 88 -13.20 -6.08 -2.17
N LEU A 89 -12.65 -7.19 -1.65
CA LEU A 89 -12.98 -8.54 -2.12
C LEU A 89 -14.47 -8.85 -1.90
N GLU A 90 -15.05 -8.47 -0.75
CA GLU A 90 -16.46 -8.65 -0.44
C GLU A 90 -17.35 -7.82 -1.36
N GLU A 91 -17.03 -6.53 -1.57
CA GLU A 91 -17.77 -5.64 -2.46
C GLU A 91 -17.81 -6.13 -3.90
N LYS A 92 -16.71 -6.69 -4.39
CA LYS A 92 -16.63 -7.33 -5.71
C LYS A 92 -17.29 -8.70 -5.77
N GLY A 93 -17.66 -9.28 -4.64
CA GLY A 93 -18.21 -10.65 -4.52
C GLY A 93 -17.18 -11.72 -4.84
N TYR A 94 -15.88 -11.45 -4.63
CA TYR A 94 -14.79 -12.41 -4.78
C TYR A 94 -14.63 -13.25 -3.51
N LYS A 95 -14.12 -14.47 -3.67
CA LYS A 95 -13.90 -15.36 -2.54
C LYS A 95 -12.48 -15.21 -2.01
N LYS A 96 -12.35 -14.76 -0.76
CA LYS A 96 -11.06 -14.79 -0.05
C LYS A 96 -10.65 -16.23 0.27
N MET A 97 -9.40 -16.59 -0.02
CA MET A 97 -8.79 -17.87 0.32
C MET A 97 -7.52 -17.60 1.16
N PRO A 98 -7.44 -18.09 2.40
CA PRO A 98 -6.20 -17.98 3.16
C PRO A 98 -5.11 -18.81 2.47
N VAL A 99 -3.92 -18.23 2.35
CA VAL A 99 -2.73 -18.88 1.80
C VAL A 99 -1.63 -18.85 2.84
N THR A 100 -0.85 -19.92 2.92
CA THR A 100 0.26 -20.08 3.85
C THR A 100 1.50 -20.60 3.13
N PHE A 101 2.67 -20.51 3.75
CA PHE A 101 3.89 -21.09 3.20
C PHE A 101 3.92 -22.64 3.20
N ALA A 102 2.92 -23.31 3.79
CA ALA A 102 2.76 -24.75 3.68
C ALA A 102 2.08 -25.17 2.34
N ASP A 103 1.43 -24.22 1.65
CA ASP A 103 0.71 -24.49 0.40
C ASP A 103 1.67 -24.85 -0.75
N THR A 104 1.12 -25.59 -1.72
CA THR A 104 1.78 -26.00 -2.97
C THR A 104 1.00 -25.47 -4.17
N ALA A 105 1.59 -25.54 -5.36
CA ALA A 105 0.89 -25.17 -6.59
C ALA A 105 -0.40 -26.00 -6.80
N GLU A 106 -0.40 -27.26 -6.40
CA GLU A 106 -1.57 -28.16 -6.49
C GLU A 106 -2.68 -27.73 -5.52
N SER A 107 -2.34 -27.40 -4.25
CA SER A 107 -3.36 -26.93 -3.27
C SER A 107 -3.99 -25.60 -3.71
N LEU A 108 -3.22 -24.79 -4.43
CA LEU A 108 -3.66 -23.50 -4.96
C LEU A 108 -4.22 -23.56 -6.40
N ALA A 109 -4.46 -24.75 -6.96
CA ALA A 109 -4.99 -24.88 -8.33
C ALA A 109 -6.33 -24.14 -8.53
N GLY A 110 -7.13 -24.02 -7.47
CA GLY A 110 -8.41 -23.30 -7.50
C GLY A 110 -8.33 -21.82 -7.18
N VAL A 111 -7.13 -21.25 -6.92
CA VAL A 111 -6.90 -19.83 -6.66
C VAL A 111 -6.54 -19.13 -7.96
N ASP A 112 -7.20 -17.99 -8.26
CA ASP A 112 -6.98 -17.26 -9.51
C ASP A 112 -5.78 -16.30 -9.43
N GLY A 113 -5.45 -15.78 -8.24
CA GLY A 113 -4.29 -14.91 -8.00
C GLY A 113 -4.09 -14.66 -6.51
N ILE A 114 -2.97 -14.05 -6.12
CA ILE A 114 -2.54 -13.93 -4.73
C ILE A 114 -2.17 -12.47 -4.41
N ILE A 115 -2.62 -11.99 -3.24
CA ILE A 115 -2.17 -10.74 -2.63
C ILE A 115 -1.26 -11.10 -1.45
N CYS A 116 -0.05 -10.56 -1.45
CA CYS A 116 0.96 -10.74 -0.42
C CYS A 116 1.15 -9.41 0.32
N SER A 117 0.89 -9.36 1.62
CA SER A 117 1.06 -8.15 2.44
C SER A 117 2.08 -8.39 3.54
N GLY A 118 3.04 -7.47 3.65
CA GLY A 118 4.11 -7.51 4.61
C GLY A 118 5.51 -7.63 4.00
N THR A 119 6.47 -8.09 4.80
CA THR A 119 7.87 -8.26 4.40
C THR A 119 8.17 -9.73 4.15
N PHE A 120 8.84 -10.01 3.04
CA PHE A 120 9.11 -11.37 2.57
C PHE A 120 10.60 -11.57 2.34
N SER A 121 11.14 -12.66 2.89
CA SER A 121 12.52 -13.08 2.63
C SER A 121 12.68 -13.60 1.20
N LYS A 122 13.93 -13.73 0.75
CA LYS A 122 14.22 -14.28 -0.58
C LYS A 122 13.62 -15.69 -0.77
N THR A 123 13.79 -16.55 0.22
CA THR A 123 13.24 -17.92 0.20
C THR A 123 11.71 -17.92 0.11
N MET A 124 11.03 -17.02 0.83
CA MET A 124 9.59 -16.85 0.75
C MET A 124 9.14 -16.42 -0.65
N VAL A 125 9.84 -15.45 -1.26
CA VAL A 125 9.54 -14.95 -2.62
C VAL A 125 9.73 -16.04 -3.67
N GLU A 126 10.79 -16.85 -3.56
CA GLU A 126 11.03 -18.00 -4.44
C GLU A 126 9.89 -19.02 -4.33
N LYS A 127 9.43 -19.29 -3.10
CA LYS A 127 8.27 -20.18 -2.85
C LYS A 127 6.99 -19.61 -3.48
N ILE A 128 6.68 -18.33 -3.28
CA ILE A 128 5.52 -17.68 -3.90
C ILE A 128 5.60 -17.76 -5.42
N GLY A 129 6.78 -17.52 -5.99
CA GLY A 129 7.01 -17.62 -7.43
C GLY A 129 6.82 -19.02 -8.00
N SER A 130 7.02 -20.07 -7.18
CA SER A 130 6.81 -21.46 -7.61
C SER A 130 5.34 -21.85 -7.75
N TRP A 131 4.41 -21.06 -7.24
CA TRP A 131 2.97 -21.31 -7.38
C TRP A 131 2.40 -20.89 -8.75
N ASP A 132 3.17 -20.14 -9.54
CA ASP A 132 2.82 -19.68 -10.89
C ASP A 132 1.44 -19.01 -10.97
N LYS A 133 1.21 -18.05 -10.07
CA LYS A 133 -0.02 -17.25 -9.98
C LYS A 133 0.26 -15.77 -10.17
N PRO A 134 -0.63 -15.01 -10.84
CA PRO A 134 -0.60 -13.56 -10.75
C PRO A 134 -0.54 -13.13 -9.28
N THR A 135 0.45 -12.30 -8.95
CA THR A 135 0.71 -11.91 -7.56
C THR A 135 0.98 -10.43 -7.46
N VAL A 136 0.36 -9.80 -6.44
CA VAL A 136 0.60 -8.40 -6.04
C VAL A 136 1.20 -8.39 -4.66
N PHE A 137 2.32 -7.68 -4.49
CA PHE A 137 2.94 -7.42 -3.20
C PHE A 137 2.55 -6.03 -2.68
N ILE A 138 2.22 -5.94 -1.40
CA ILE A 138 2.00 -4.67 -0.70
C ILE A 138 3.13 -4.47 0.29
N ASP A 139 3.70 -3.25 0.30
CA ASP A 139 4.82 -2.82 1.14
C ASP A 139 6.16 -3.52 0.85
N SER A 140 6.21 -4.39 -0.13
CA SER A 140 7.43 -4.99 -0.64
C SER A 140 7.46 -5.01 -2.17
N ASN A 141 8.64 -5.12 -2.74
CA ASN A 141 8.84 -5.18 -4.19
C ASN A 141 10.02 -6.12 -4.50
N PRO A 142 9.83 -7.43 -4.34
CA PRO A 142 10.93 -8.39 -4.42
C PRO A 142 11.48 -8.57 -5.85
N ASP A 143 10.62 -8.52 -6.87
CA ASP A 143 10.99 -8.69 -8.27
C ASP A 143 9.91 -8.10 -9.19
N ILE A 144 10.17 -6.89 -9.71
CA ILE A 144 9.24 -6.16 -10.60
C ILE A 144 9.04 -6.84 -11.96
N SER A 145 9.93 -7.73 -12.38
CA SER A 145 9.78 -8.44 -13.65
C SER A 145 8.73 -9.56 -13.58
N ARG A 146 8.41 -10.03 -12.37
CA ARG A 146 7.52 -11.18 -12.12
C ARG A 146 6.24 -10.82 -11.38
N PHE A 147 6.27 -9.80 -10.53
CA PHE A 147 5.20 -9.47 -9.60
C PHE A 147 4.82 -8.00 -9.66
N ASP A 148 3.55 -7.74 -9.48
CA ASP A 148 3.09 -6.39 -9.23
C ASP A 148 3.42 -5.97 -7.81
N ALA A 149 3.62 -4.66 -7.58
CA ALA A 149 3.92 -4.14 -6.27
C ALA A 149 3.25 -2.80 -5.99
N ILE A 150 2.81 -2.60 -4.76
CA ILE A 150 2.37 -1.31 -4.22
C ILE A 150 3.30 -0.94 -3.07
N LYS A 151 3.95 0.22 -3.16
CA LYS A 151 4.88 0.72 -2.14
C LYS A 151 4.60 2.17 -1.80
N ILE A 152 5.10 2.58 -0.65
CA ILE A 152 5.13 3.96 -0.20
C ILE A 152 6.41 4.62 -0.74
N ASP A 153 6.37 5.94 -0.99
CA ASP A 153 7.55 6.74 -1.25
C ASP A 153 8.21 7.18 0.07
N TYR A 154 9.00 6.28 0.65
CA TYR A 154 9.70 6.55 1.90
C TYR A 154 10.69 7.71 1.80
N ASN A 155 11.37 7.88 0.67
CA ASN A 155 12.35 8.96 0.47
C ASN A 155 11.66 10.32 0.52
N GLN A 156 10.54 10.47 -0.21
CA GLN A 156 9.76 11.70 -0.20
C GLN A 156 9.14 11.97 1.18
N ALA A 157 8.64 10.92 1.85
CA ALA A 157 8.07 11.03 3.19
C ALA A 157 9.12 11.52 4.21
N VAL A 158 10.28 10.89 4.27
CA VAL A 158 11.39 11.28 5.16
C VAL A 158 11.90 12.68 4.83
N LYS A 159 12.03 13.00 3.54
CA LYS A 159 12.40 14.36 3.13
C LYS A 159 11.44 15.39 3.69
N SER A 160 10.12 15.16 3.64
CA SER A 160 9.13 16.09 4.17
C SER A 160 9.23 16.27 5.69
N ILE A 161 9.58 15.21 6.43
CA ILE A 161 9.84 15.28 7.89
C ILE A 161 11.08 16.10 8.18
N MET A 162 12.18 15.80 7.49
CA MET A 162 13.47 16.49 7.71
C MET A 162 13.40 17.95 7.33
N ASP A 163 12.77 18.28 6.19
CA ASP A 163 12.51 19.66 5.78
C ASP A 163 11.67 20.41 6.83
N CYS A 164 10.67 19.75 7.41
CA CYS A 164 9.87 20.33 8.49
C CYS A 164 10.72 20.66 9.71
N PHE A 165 11.54 19.75 10.21
CA PHE A 165 12.40 20.00 11.36
C PHE A 165 13.40 21.13 11.09
N ILE A 166 14.05 21.13 9.94
CA ILE A 166 15.01 22.18 9.58
C ILE A 166 14.30 23.54 9.43
N ALA A 167 13.11 23.57 8.81
CA ALA A 167 12.33 24.79 8.69
C ALA A 167 11.90 25.38 10.04
N HIS A 168 11.80 24.55 11.10
CA HIS A 168 11.54 24.97 12.48
C HIS A 168 12.82 25.22 13.30
N GLY A 169 14.01 25.25 12.65
CA GLY A 169 15.28 25.59 13.28
C GLY A 169 16.03 24.43 13.94
N HIS A 170 15.52 23.20 13.85
CA HIS A 170 16.17 22.05 14.47
C HIS A 170 17.43 21.62 13.71
N THR A 171 18.53 21.42 14.45
CA THR A 171 19.81 20.89 13.94
C THR A 171 20.27 19.63 14.68
N LYS A 172 19.77 19.38 15.89
CA LYS A 172 19.94 18.13 16.64
C LYS A 172 18.73 17.24 16.35
N ILE A 173 18.82 16.44 15.30
CA ILE A 173 17.72 15.61 14.79
C ILE A 173 18.07 14.14 15.00
N GLY A 174 17.20 13.42 15.69
CA GLY A 174 17.33 11.98 15.95
C GLY A 174 16.30 11.15 15.20
N PHE A 175 16.53 9.84 15.23
CA PHE A 175 15.63 8.82 14.68
C PHE A 175 15.51 7.65 15.64
N VAL A 176 14.27 7.24 15.88
CA VAL A 176 13.92 6.00 16.59
C VAL A 176 13.15 5.11 15.63
N GLY A 177 13.73 3.97 15.28
CA GLY A 177 13.17 3.06 14.28
C GLY A 177 13.39 1.59 14.60
N CYS A 178 13.32 0.79 13.56
CA CYS A 178 13.41 -0.66 13.67
C CYS A 178 14.68 -1.20 13.02
N LEU A 179 15.18 -2.27 13.61
CA LEU A 179 16.19 -3.17 13.04
C LEU A 179 15.68 -4.59 13.22
N GLU A 180 15.22 -5.17 12.14
CA GLU A 180 14.69 -6.53 12.12
C GLU A 180 15.55 -7.44 11.27
N THR A 181 15.41 -8.74 11.47
CA THR A 181 15.97 -9.76 10.60
C THR A 181 14.82 -10.52 9.93
N ASP A 182 14.99 -10.84 8.67
CA ASP A 182 14.06 -11.71 7.96
C ASP A 182 14.18 -13.18 8.45
N PRO A 183 13.23 -14.06 8.10
CA PRO A 183 13.30 -15.48 8.44
C PRO A 183 14.55 -16.21 7.89
N ASP A 184 15.22 -15.65 6.89
CA ASP A 184 16.49 -16.16 6.36
C ASP A 184 17.70 -15.64 7.17
N GLY A 185 17.48 -14.87 8.26
CA GLY A 185 18.52 -14.31 9.14
C GLY A 185 19.25 -13.10 8.57
N ARG A 186 18.70 -12.43 7.54
CA ARG A 186 19.29 -11.22 6.96
C ARG A 186 18.70 -9.99 7.63
N GLU A 187 19.55 -8.98 7.86
CA GLU A 187 19.09 -7.69 8.35
C GLU A 187 18.16 -7.02 7.33
N LEU A 188 16.96 -6.68 7.79
CA LEU A 188 15.99 -5.90 7.03
C LEU A 188 16.34 -4.41 7.20
N LYS A 189 16.78 -3.80 6.13
CA LYS A 189 17.10 -2.37 6.12
C LYS A 189 15.81 -1.55 6.06
N ASP A 190 15.49 -0.86 7.14
CA ASP A 190 14.41 0.11 7.15
C ASP A 190 14.73 1.27 6.17
N GLU A 191 13.93 1.40 5.10
CA GLU A 191 14.09 2.43 4.08
C GLU A 191 14.02 3.85 4.68
N ARG A 192 13.27 4.05 5.79
CA ARG A 192 13.19 5.32 6.52
C ARG A 192 14.53 5.66 7.16
N MET A 193 15.17 4.69 7.82
CA MET A 193 16.49 4.88 8.44
C MET A 193 17.56 5.22 7.40
N ILE A 194 17.54 4.55 6.24
CA ILE A 194 18.46 4.85 5.14
C ILE A 194 18.26 6.28 4.67
N ALA A 195 17.01 6.67 4.38
CA ALA A 195 16.68 8.01 3.90
C ALA A 195 17.03 9.11 4.91
N VAL A 196 16.80 8.87 6.22
CA VAL A 196 17.22 9.78 7.30
C VAL A 196 18.74 9.98 7.30
N LYS A 197 19.50 8.88 7.26
CA LYS A 197 20.96 8.91 7.25
C LYS A 197 21.51 9.66 6.04
N GLU A 198 20.99 9.36 4.85
CA GLU A 198 21.40 10.02 3.60
C GLU A 198 21.10 11.52 3.66
N TYR A 199 19.86 11.90 4.02
CA TYR A 199 19.45 13.29 4.10
C TYR A 199 20.28 14.08 5.12
N LEU A 200 20.41 13.59 6.36
CA LEU A 200 21.15 14.28 7.40
C LEU A 200 22.67 14.34 7.10
N THR A 201 23.22 13.33 6.42
CA THR A 201 24.62 13.34 5.97
C THR A 201 24.85 14.43 4.92
N GLU A 202 23.95 14.54 3.92
CA GLU A 202 23.99 15.62 2.91
C GLU A 202 23.97 17.01 3.55
N LYS A 203 23.19 17.19 4.60
CA LYS A 203 23.10 18.48 5.34
C LYS A 203 24.21 18.68 6.38
N GLY A 204 25.09 17.72 6.61
CA GLY A 204 26.12 17.78 7.67
C GLY A 204 25.58 17.68 9.10
N LEU A 205 24.35 17.19 9.25
CA LEU A 205 23.61 17.10 10.53
C LEU A 205 23.55 15.67 11.08
N TYR A 206 24.04 14.67 10.36
CA TYR A 206 24.01 13.28 10.83
C TYR A 206 24.85 13.08 12.09
N ARG A 207 24.22 12.52 13.13
CA ARG A 207 24.85 12.18 14.40
C ARG A 207 24.41 10.77 14.81
N PRO A 208 25.31 9.78 14.75
CA PRO A 208 24.94 8.38 15.04
C PRO A 208 24.44 8.18 16.47
N GLU A 209 24.87 8.99 17.42
CA GLU A 209 24.44 8.95 18.82
C GLU A 209 22.94 9.27 19.00
N TYR A 210 22.31 9.95 18.04
CA TYR A 210 20.88 10.25 18.04
C TYR A 210 20.03 9.19 17.34
N ILE A 211 20.65 8.09 16.84
CA ILE A 211 19.96 7.03 16.11
C ILE A 211 19.83 5.82 17.04
N LYS A 212 18.58 5.41 17.31
CA LYS A 212 18.29 4.21 18.09
C LYS A 212 17.35 3.28 17.33
N THR A 213 17.54 1.99 17.48
CA THR A 213 16.73 0.97 16.80
C THR A 213 16.27 -0.11 17.75
N GLY A 214 15.07 -0.63 17.49
CA GLY A 214 14.44 -1.71 18.24
C GLY A 214 13.44 -2.46 17.39
N HIS A 215 12.20 -2.66 17.87
CA HIS A 215 11.09 -3.23 17.13
C HIS A 215 9.91 -2.24 17.05
N PHE A 216 8.99 -2.43 16.11
CA PHE A 216 7.86 -1.52 15.85
C PHE A 216 6.75 -1.51 16.91
N HIS A 217 7.09 -1.57 18.19
CA HIS A 217 6.15 -1.60 19.30
C HIS A 217 6.31 -0.41 20.23
N ALA A 218 5.24 0.03 20.86
CA ALA A 218 5.26 1.13 21.84
C ALA A 218 6.30 0.91 22.96
N LYS A 219 6.50 -0.34 23.40
CA LYS A 219 7.51 -0.72 24.41
C LYS A 219 8.92 -0.28 23.98
N TYR A 220 9.26 -0.40 22.70
CA TYR A 220 10.58 0.00 22.21
C TYR A 220 10.70 1.51 22.06
N GLY A 221 9.67 2.20 21.60
CA GLY A 221 9.64 3.67 21.62
C GLY A 221 9.91 4.22 23.01
N TYR A 222 9.26 3.64 24.04
CA TYR A 222 9.48 3.98 25.44
C TYR A 222 10.95 3.72 25.87
N LYS A 223 11.46 2.54 25.59
CA LYS A 223 12.83 2.15 25.97
C LYS A 223 13.88 3.03 25.29
N LEU A 224 13.77 3.23 23.99
CA LEU A 224 14.77 3.93 23.19
C LEU A 224 14.81 5.45 23.49
N LEU A 225 13.69 6.07 23.83
CA LEU A 225 13.71 7.46 24.30
C LEU A 225 14.39 7.58 25.67
N LYS A 226 14.17 6.61 26.57
CA LYS A 226 14.87 6.60 27.87
C LYS A 226 16.38 6.42 27.68
N GLU A 227 16.82 5.53 26.79
CA GLU A 227 18.23 5.37 26.45
C GLU A 227 18.86 6.66 25.94
N LEU A 228 18.18 7.37 25.00
CA LEU A 228 18.65 8.67 24.52
C LEU A 228 18.81 9.69 25.64
N TYR A 229 17.89 9.69 26.61
CA TYR A 229 17.93 10.59 27.76
C TYR A 229 19.05 10.21 28.77
N GLU A 230 19.17 8.94 29.12
CA GLU A 230 20.15 8.42 30.06
C GLU A 230 21.60 8.55 29.56
N GLU A 231 21.80 8.49 28.25
CA GLU A 231 23.10 8.68 27.58
C GLU A 231 23.46 10.17 27.33
N ASP A 232 22.62 11.12 27.76
CA ASP A 232 22.74 12.56 27.47
C ASP A 232 22.75 12.88 25.94
N HIS A 233 22.04 12.05 25.18
CA HIS A 233 21.93 12.15 23.73
C HIS A 233 20.51 12.55 23.28
N LEU A 234 19.77 13.33 24.10
CA LEU A 234 18.43 13.76 23.72
C LEU A 234 18.52 14.83 22.61
N PRO A 235 17.98 14.53 21.39
CA PRO A 235 17.93 15.53 20.33
C PRO A 235 16.81 16.57 20.58
N THR A 236 16.83 17.70 19.88
CA THR A 236 15.73 18.67 19.92
C THR A 236 14.54 18.29 19.05
N ALA A 237 14.75 17.40 18.07
CA ALA A 237 13.72 16.87 17.20
C ALA A 237 13.94 15.36 16.97
N LEU A 238 12.86 14.58 17.06
CA LEU A 238 12.89 13.14 16.95
C LEU A 238 11.89 12.66 15.91
N PHE A 239 12.36 12.02 14.86
CA PHE A 239 11.53 11.23 13.96
C PHE A 239 11.38 9.82 14.52
N VAL A 240 10.15 9.39 14.71
CA VAL A 240 9.79 8.05 15.20
C VAL A 240 9.16 7.26 14.06
N ALA A 241 9.69 6.09 13.75
CA ALA A 241 9.39 5.33 12.54
C ALA A 241 7.93 4.86 12.41
N ASN A 242 7.16 4.78 13.51
CA ASN A 242 5.71 4.64 13.47
C ASN A 242 5.05 5.31 14.69
N ASP A 243 3.74 5.56 14.58
CA ASP A 243 2.98 6.22 15.63
C ASP A 243 2.81 5.35 16.88
N SER A 244 2.81 4.01 16.74
CA SER A 244 2.76 3.09 17.88
C SER A 244 4.01 3.24 18.76
N MET A 245 5.20 3.35 18.16
CA MET A 245 6.43 3.69 18.91
C MET A 245 6.36 5.09 19.49
N ALA A 246 5.77 6.07 18.78
CA ALA A 246 5.62 7.44 19.28
C ALA A 246 4.77 7.49 20.55
N VAL A 247 3.72 6.66 20.68
CA VAL A 247 2.97 6.48 21.94
C VAL A 247 3.90 6.09 23.10
N GLY A 248 4.83 5.16 22.82
CA GLY A 248 5.85 4.77 23.81
C GLY A 248 6.79 5.92 24.17
N CYS A 249 7.25 6.69 23.17
CA CYS A 249 8.09 7.87 23.40
C CYS A 249 7.37 8.93 24.27
N TYR A 250 6.09 9.19 24.01
CA TYR A 250 5.28 10.10 24.82
C TYR A 250 5.18 9.66 26.29
N LYS A 251 4.98 8.36 26.52
CA LYS A 251 4.96 7.82 27.88
C LYS A 251 6.31 8.01 28.57
N ALA A 252 7.42 7.71 27.90
CA ALA A 252 8.75 7.92 28.45
C ALA A 252 9.03 9.41 28.74
N ALA A 253 8.68 10.30 27.80
CA ALA A 253 8.83 11.73 27.98
C ALA A 253 8.06 12.24 29.23
N TYR A 254 6.80 11.78 29.38
CA TYR A 254 6.00 12.14 30.56
C TYR A 254 6.65 11.70 31.88
N GLU A 255 7.14 10.45 31.97
CA GLU A 255 7.79 9.93 33.18
C GLU A 255 9.13 10.61 33.51
N LEU A 256 9.86 11.06 32.47
CA LEU A 256 11.13 11.76 32.61
C LEU A 256 10.98 13.28 32.80
N GLY A 257 9.75 13.80 32.74
CA GLY A 257 9.49 15.24 32.83
C GLY A 257 9.89 16.04 31.59
N ILE A 258 10.12 15.34 30.45
CA ILE A 258 10.44 15.94 29.15
C ILE A 258 9.14 16.45 28.53
N LYS A 259 9.11 17.71 28.16
CA LYS A 259 7.92 18.35 27.57
C LYS A 259 7.96 18.26 26.04
N ILE A 260 6.84 17.82 25.45
CA ILE A 260 6.60 17.82 24.01
C ILE A 260 5.61 18.94 23.72
N PRO A 261 5.93 19.89 22.82
CA PRO A 261 7.14 20.01 22.01
C PRO A 261 8.26 20.88 22.61
N GLU A 262 8.16 21.36 23.87
CA GLU A 262 9.04 22.39 24.44
C GLU A 262 10.50 21.95 24.51
N ASP A 263 10.76 20.71 24.98
CA ASP A 263 12.10 20.15 25.13
C ASP A 263 12.49 19.28 23.94
N ILE A 264 11.53 18.58 23.33
CA ILE A 264 11.71 17.72 22.17
C ILE A 264 10.49 17.78 21.23
N SER A 265 10.74 18.08 19.97
CA SER A 265 9.74 17.94 18.91
C SER A 265 9.67 16.49 18.43
N ILE A 266 8.46 15.95 18.21
CA ILE A 266 8.29 14.57 17.75
C ILE A 266 7.43 14.55 16.49
N ILE A 267 7.91 13.82 15.45
CA ILE A 267 7.10 13.48 14.29
C ILE A 267 7.03 11.95 14.19
N GLY A 268 5.81 11.44 14.03
CA GLY A 268 5.52 10.02 13.81
C GLY A 268 5.34 9.65 12.34
N PHE A 269 4.78 8.46 12.13
CA PHE A 269 4.57 7.90 10.80
C PHE A 269 3.39 6.91 10.84
N ASN A 270 2.51 6.92 9.87
CA ASN A 270 1.30 6.15 9.59
C ASN A 270 0.01 6.99 9.71
N ASP A 271 -0.07 7.97 10.60
CA ASP A 271 -1.28 8.74 10.98
C ASP A 271 -2.39 7.81 11.50
N ILE A 272 -2.05 6.96 12.49
CA ILE A 272 -3.03 6.11 13.14
C ILE A 272 -4.13 6.93 13.84
N PRO A 273 -5.36 6.40 14.02
CA PRO A 273 -6.48 7.15 14.59
C PRO A 273 -6.22 7.79 15.94
N THR A 274 -5.31 7.23 16.76
CA THR A 274 -4.95 7.74 18.08
C THR A 274 -4.00 8.94 18.04
N ALA A 275 -3.25 9.15 16.96
CA ALA A 275 -2.25 10.22 16.84
C ALA A 275 -2.81 11.61 17.13
N LYS A 276 -4.04 11.90 16.68
CA LYS A 276 -4.73 13.18 16.93
C LYS A 276 -5.25 13.39 18.36
N TYR A 277 -5.27 12.31 19.16
CA TYR A 277 -5.74 12.34 20.56
C TYR A 277 -4.60 12.25 21.57
N MET A 278 -3.36 12.19 21.12
CA MET A 278 -2.18 12.30 21.98
C MET A 278 -2.08 13.73 22.56
N ILE A 279 -1.32 13.92 23.60
CA ILE A 279 -1.16 15.22 24.27
C ILE A 279 0.33 15.56 24.34
N PRO A 280 0.78 16.53 23.50
CA PRO A 280 0.03 17.23 22.45
C PRO A 280 -0.31 16.29 21.27
N PRO A 281 -1.28 16.67 20.38
CA PRO A 281 -1.57 15.90 19.16
C PRO A 281 -0.34 15.70 18.30
N LEU A 282 -0.10 14.45 17.87
CA LEU A 282 1.11 14.06 17.16
C LEU A 282 1.09 14.51 15.69
N THR A 283 2.09 15.30 15.31
CA THR A 283 2.47 15.53 13.91
C THR A 283 2.97 14.21 13.32
N THR A 284 2.45 13.80 12.17
CA THR A 284 2.79 12.50 11.59
C THR A 284 2.60 12.48 10.08
N VAL A 285 3.20 11.52 9.42
CA VAL A 285 3.01 11.29 7.99
C VAL A 285 1.85 10.33 7.77
N ARG A 286 0.81 10.78 7.04
CA ARG A 286 -0.30 9.92 6.64
C ARG A 286 0.09 9.01 5.50
N LEU A 287 -0.21 7.74 5.69
CA LEU A 287 -0.19 6.70 4.68
C LEU A 287 -1.62 6.37 4.25
N TYR A 288 -1.79 6.08 2.97
CA TYR A 288 -3.11 5.74 2.41
C TYR A 288 -3.30 4.23 2.37
N MET A 289 -3.33 3.61 3.55
CA MET A 289 -3.38 2.16 3.74
C MET A 289 -4.63 1.52 3.13
N GLU A 290 -5.78 2.17 3.27
CA GLU A 290 -7.05 1.74 2.65
C GLU A 290 -6.91 1.68 1.14
N PHE A 291 -6.40 2.76 0.51
CA PHE A 291 -6.14 2.78 -0.92
C PHE A 291 -5.18 1.67 -1.36
N MET A 292 -4.12 1.40 -0.59
CA MET A 292 -3.16 0.33 -0.92
C MET A 292 -3.83 -1.04 -0.94
N GLY A 293 -4.69 -1.33 0.04
CA GLY A 293 -5.45 -2.57 0.12
C GLY A 293 -6.44 -2.72 -1.04
N GLU A 294 -7.30 -1.73 -1.26
CA GLU A 294 -8.29 -1.72 -2.34
C GLU A 294 -7.63 -1.83 -3.72
N TYR A 295 -6.61 -1.01 -3.96
CA TYR A 295 -5.96 -0.98 -5.28
C TYR A 295 -5.18 -2.25 -5.59
N SER A 296 -4.71 -2.99 -4.58
CA SER A 296 -4.09 -4.31 -4.78
C SER A 296 -5.05 -5.31 -5.42
N VAL A 297 -6.32 -5.27 -5.03
CA VAL A 297 -7.37 -6.12 -5.61
C VAL A 297 -7.62 -5.74 -7.07
N HIS A 298 -7.66 -4.44 -7.39
CA HIS A 298 -7.82 -3.96 -8.77
C HIS A 298 -6.63 -4.39 -9.67
N MET A 299 -5.40 -4.19 -9.22
CA MET A 299 -4.20 -4.59 -9.95
C MET A 299 -4.18 -6.09 -10.26
N LEU A 300 -4.59 -6.88 -9.26
CA LEU A 300 -4.66 -8.33 -9.42
C LEU A 300 -5.78 -8.75 -10.39
N GLU A 301 -6.94 -8.09 -10.32
CA GLU A 301 -8.07 -8.31 -11.23
C GLU A 301 -7.65 -8.09 -12.69
N GLU A 302 -6.97 -6.97 -13.00
CA GLU A 302 -6.45 -6.67 -14.34
C GLU A 302 -5.56 -7.79 -14.90
N ARG A 303 -4.68 -8.34 -14.07
CA ARG A 303 -3.79 -9.45 -14.44
C ARG A 303 -4.55 -10.75 -14.68
N ILE A 304 -5.50 -11.09 -13.82
CA ILE A 304 -6.29 -12.34 -13.92
C ILE A 304 -7.21 -12.30 -15.13
N LEU A 305 -7.79 -11.13 -15.44
CA LEU A 305 -8.71 -10.97 -16.58
C LEU A 305 -7.99 -10.77 -17.93
N GLY A 306 -6.67 -10.65 -17.92
CA GLY A 306 -5.86 -10.44 -19.12
C GLY A 306 -5.98 -9.02 -19.69
N GLU A 307 -6.41 -8.05 -18.88
CA GLU A 307 -6.48 -6.63 -19.28
C GLU A 307 -5.08 -5.98 -19.28
N ARG A 308 -4.15 -6.58 -18.55
CA ARG A 308 -2.75 -6.16 -18.47
C ARG A 308 -1.81 -7.38 -18.37
N GLU A 309 -0.79 -7.41 -19.21
CA GLU A 309 0.24 -8.47 -19.22
C GLU A 309 1.47 -8.08 -18.38
N LEU A 310 1.85 -6.80 -18.39
CA LEU A 310 3.05 -6.33 -17.73
C LEU A 310 2.86 -6.22 -16.22
N CYS A 311 3.89 -6.56 -15.46
CA CYS A 311 3.99 -6.24 -14.05
C CYS A 311 4.23 -4.73 -13.88
N VAL A 312 3.60 -4.13 -12.88
CA VAL A 312 3.75 -2.71 -12.57
C VAL A 312 4.05 -2.50 -11.10
N LYS A 313 4.80 -1.43 -10.82
CA LYS A 313 5.00 -0.92 -9.47
C LYS A 313 4.25 0.39 -9.31
N VAL A 314 3.35 0.42 -8.34
CA VAL A 314 2.65 1.64 -7.92
C VAL A 314 3.34 2.21 -6.69
N THR A 315 3.70 3.48 -6.76
CA THR A 315 4.25 4.22 -5.62
C THR A 315 3.17 5.16 -5.10
N VAL A 316 2.76 4.96 -3.85
CA VAL A 316 1.70 5.75 -3.19
C VAL A 316 2.35 6.96 -2.51
N PRO A 317 1.90 8.18 -2.80
CA PRO A 317 2.41 9.37 -2.14
C PRO A 317 2.00 9.39 -0.67
N THR A 318 2.68 10.23 0.11
CA THR A 318 2.40 10.45 1.53
C THR A 318 2.09 11.91 1.78
N LYS A 319 1.55 12.21 2.97
CA LYS A 319 1.26 13.60 3.38
C LYS A 319 1.64 13.83 4.83
N LEU A 320 2.51 14.81 5.08
CA LEU A 320 2.78 15.27 6.44
C LEU A 320 1.58 16.06 6.98
N TYR A 321 1.04 15.63 8.11
CA TYR A 321 -0.01 16.31 8.86
C TYR A 321 0.61 17.00 10.09
N LEU A 322 0.74 18.30 10.00
CA LEU A 322 1.21 19.12 11.13
C LEU A 322 0.14 19.19 12.21
N ARG A 323 0.56 18.97 13.46
CA ARG A 323 -0.21 19.15 14.70
C ARG A 323 0.68 19.85 15.71
N ASP A 324 0.51 19.58 16.99
CA ASP A 324 1.09 20.40 18.05
C ASP A 324 2.37 19.82 18.68
N SER A 325 2.92 18.72 18.12
CA SER A 325 4.12 18.05 18.64
C SER A 325 5.45 18.57 18.08
N VAL A 326 5.42 19.65 17.29
CA VAL A 326 6.62 20.29 16.73
C VAL A 326 6.63 21.77 17.10
N LYS A 327 7.77 22.23 17.63
CA LYS A 327 8.00 23.61 18.04
C LYS A 327 8.92 24.33 17.06
N ASP A 328 8.67 25.61 16.84
CA ASP A 328 9.61 26.52 16.17
C ASP A 328 10.62 27.02 17.20
N ILE A 329 11.91 26.81 16.94
CA ILE A 329 13.03 27.20 17.83
C ILE A 329 14.01 28.20 17.16
N ARG A 330 13.57 28.79 16.03
CA ARG A 330 14.34 29.82 15.33
C ARG A 330 14.48 31.08 16.15
#